data_d81bc0edb27803dd4632d942c6437574
#
_entry.id   d81bc0edb27803dd4632d942c6437574
#
_cell.length_a   1.000
_cell.length_b   1.000
_cell.length_c   1.000
_cell.angle_alpha   90.00
_cell.angle_beta   90.00
_cell.angle_gamma   90.00
#
_symmetry.space_group_name_H-M   'P 1'
#
loop_
_entity.id
_entity.type
_entity.pdbx_description
1 polymer ?
#
loop_
_entity_poly.entity_id
_entity_poly.type
_entity_poly.pdbx_seq_one_letter_code
_entity_poly.pdbx_strand_id
1 'polypeptide(L)'
;QADQQLIRDSLSQLNQLIDKQRQVQSEQYSHDRLMDCIERALSRFLEELDPAGQEEMFRDYISGWGNKDKKYWRLYRKQFSQKLQRKEYHRQFAALFIEELRGKGQ
;
A
#
# COMPACT_ATOMS: atom_id res chain seq x y z
N GLN A 1 46.76 0.72 -34.38
CA GLN A 1 45.60 1.66 -34.40
C GLN A 1 44.26 0.92 -34.38
N ALA A 2 44.16 -0.17 -35.14
CA ALA A 2 42.94 -1.00 -35.13
C ALA A 2 42.73 -1.63 -33.75
N ASP A 3 43.78 -2.00 -33.05
CA ASP A 3 43.72 -2.58 -31.72
C ASP A 3 43.20 -1.57 -30.70
N GLN A 4 43.60 -0.30 -30.80
CA GLN A 4 43.13 0.74 -29.91
C GLN A 4 41.63 1.01 -30.10
N GLN A 5 41.17 0.98 -31.34
CA GLN A 5 39.76 1.14 -31.62
C GLN A 5 38.93 -0.01 -31.07
N LEU A 6 39.44 -1.22 -31.22
CA LEU A 6 38.78 -2.43 -30.70
C LEU A 6 38.65 -2.35 -29.18
N ILE A 7 39.69 -1.89 -28.50
CA ILE A 7 39.70 -1.73 -27.06
C ILE A 7 38.66 -0.68 -26.63
N ARG A 8 38.61 0.43 -27.32
CA ARG A 8 37.62 1.49 -27.03
C ARG A 8 36.20 1.00 -27.21
N ASP A 9 35.94 0.26 -28.29
CA ASP A 9 34.59 -0.29 -28.55
C ASP A 9 34.19 -1.29 -27.48
N SER A 10 35.15 -2.14 -27.07
CA SER A 10 34.92 -3.13 -26.03
C SER A 10 34.61 -2.46 -24.68
N LEU A 11 35.34 -1.39 -24.32
CA LEU A 11 35.09 -0.63 -23.11
C LEU A 11 33.74 0.06 -23.13
N SER A 12 33.38 0.62 -24.30
CA SER A 12 32.07 1.26 -24.46
C SER A 12 30.94 0.27 -24.26
N GLN A 13 31.04 -0.91 -24.87
CA GLN A 13 30.05 -1.97 -24.69
C GLN A 13 29.94 -2.43 -23.24
N LEU A 14 31.09 -2.57 -22.57
CA LEU A 14 31.12 -2.96 -21.17
C LEU A 14 30.41 -1.91 -20.28
N ASN A 15 30.69 -0.62 -20.54
CA ASN A 15 30.05 0.45 -19.80
C ASN A 15 28.53 0.47 -20.00
N GLN A 16 28.08 0.21 -21.23
CA GLN A 16 26.64 0.12 -21.53
C GLN A 16 25.99 -1.02 -20.75
N LEU A 17 26.67 -2.17 -20.65
CA LEU A 17 26.16 -3.31 -19.90
C LEU A 17 26.09 -3.00 -18.40
N ILE A 18 27.08 -2.32 -17.87
CA ILE A 18 27.10 -1.90 -16.44
C ILE A 18 25.95 -0.94 -16.18
N ASP A 19 25.74 0.04 -17.05
CA ASP A 19 24.64 1.01 -16.89
C ASP A 19 23.29 0.34 -16.94
N LYS A 20 23.10 -0.62 -17.86
CA LYS A 20 21.87 -1.41 -17.95
C LYS A 20 21.61 -2.18 -16.66
N GLN A 21 22.64 -2.81 -16.12
CA GLN A 21 22.52 -3.59 -14.90
C GLN A 21 22.14 -2.71 -13.72
N ARG A 22 22.74 -1.53 -13.60
CA ARG A 22 22.41 -0.55 -12.57
C ARG A 22 20.95 -0.10 -12.68
N GLN A 23 20.48 0.14 -13.90
CA GLN A 23 19.10 0.53 -14.16
C GLN A 23 18.13 -0.57 -13.72
N VAL A 24 18.40 -1.83 -14.09
CA VAL A 24 17.58 -2.97 -13.70
C VAL A 24 17.52 -3.10 -12.18
N GLN A 25 18.67 -2.97 -11.52
CA GLN A 25 18.73 -3.05 -10.06
C GLN A 25 17.95 -1.91 -9.39
N SER A 26 18.04 -0.71 -9.95
CA SER A 26 17.30 0.45 -9.44
C SER A 26 15.79 0.26 -9.61
N GLU A 27 15.36 -0.25 -10.76
CA GLU A 27 13.95 -0.55 -11.01
C GLU A 27 13.44 -1.63 -10.06
N GLN A 28 14.24 -2.67 -9.82
CA GLN A 28 13.88 -3.75 -8.90
C GLN A 28 13.76 -3.22 -7.47
N TYR A 29 14.68 -2.37 -7.03
CA TYR A 29 14.63 -1.75 -5.72
C TYR A 29 13.38 -0.90 -5.54
N SER A 30 13.04 -0.11 -6.56
CA SER A 30 11.83 0.72 -6.53
C SER A 30 10.56 -0.12 -6.49
N HIS A 31 10.54 -1.21 -7.24
CA HIS A 31 9.42 -2.15 -7.24
C HIS A 31 9.25 -2.79 -5.87
N ASP A 32 10.33 -3.30 -5.28
CA ASP A 32 10.29 -3.95 -3.97
C ASP A 32 9.84 -2.97 -2.89
N ARG A 33 10.30 -1.73 -2.95
CA ARG A 33 9.88 -0.69 -2.02
C ARG A 33 8.39 -0.40 -2.13
N LEU A 34 7.88 -0.26 -3.36
CA LEU A 34 6.47 -0.01 -3.59
C LEU A 34 5.61 -1.16 -3.06
N MET A 35 6.01 -2.39 -3.34
CA MET A 35 5.27 -3.56 -2.85
C MET A 35 5.26 -3.61 -1.33
N ASP A 36 6.37 -3.29 -0.69
CA ASP A 36 6.47 -3.25 0.76
C ASP A 36 5.56 -2.17 1.34
N CYS A 37 5.53 -0.99 0.75
CA CYS A 37 4.64 0.10 1.16
C CYS A 37 3.17 -0.27 1.01
N ILE A 38 2.82 -0.94 -0.09
CA ILE A 38 1.45 -1.41 -0.33
C ILE A 38 1.06 -2.41 0.76
N GLU A 39 1.94 -3.36 1.05
CA GLU A 39 1.67 -4.38 2.07
C GLU A 39 1.46 -3.77 3.45
N ARG A 40 2.30 -2.83 3.84
CA ARG A 40 2.17 -2.14 5.12
C ARG A 40 0.91 -1.29 5.18
N ALA A 41 0.62 -0.55 4.12
CA ALA A 41 -0.59 0.26 4.06
C ALA A 41 -1.85 -0.61 4.12
N LEU A 42 -1.82 -1.76 3.42
CA LEU A 42 -2.93 -2.70 3.45
C LEU A 42 -3.13 -3.27 4.86
N SER A 43 -2.05 -3.64 5.55
CA SER A 43 -2.13 -4.16 6.90
C SER A 43 -2.75 -3.13 7.85
N ARG A 44 -2.32 -1.88 7.76
CA ARG A 44 -2.89 -0.79 8.56
C ARG A 44 -4.36 -0.55 8.23
N PHE A 45 -4.70 -0.60 6.95
CA PHE A 45 -6.08 -0.42 6.50
C PHE A 45 -6.99 -1.53 7.03
N LEU A 46 -6.52 -2.78 6.99
CA LEU A 46 -7.28 -3.92 7.50
C LEU A 46 -7.47 -3.85 9.02
N GLU A 47 -6.49 -3.32 9.74
CA GLU A 47 -6.63 -3.10 11.19
C GLU A 47 -7.76 -2.10 11.48
N GLU A 48 -7.90 -1.08 10.66
CA GLU A 48 -8.97 -0.09 10.83
C GLU A 48 -10.35 -0.70 10.52
N LEU A 49 -10.41 -1.76 9.73
CA LEU A 49 -11.64 -2.47 9.42
C LEU A 49 -11.95 -3.59 10.41
N ASP A 50 -11.10 -3.80 11.41
CA ASP A 50 -11.27 -4.89 12.38
C ASP A 50 -12.66 -4.84 13.02
N PRO A 51 -13.43 -5.95 12.98
CA PRO A 51 -14.76 -5.99 13.60
C PRO A 51 -14.78 -5.61 15.07
N ALA A 52 -13.76 -5.98 15.84
CA ALA A 52 -13.69 -5.64 17.26
C ALA A 52 -13.61 -4.12 17.47
N GLY A 53 -12.81 -3.42 16.63
CA GLY A 53 -12.74 -1.97 16.68
C GLY A 53 -14.05 -1.30 16.27
N GLN A 54 -14.72 -1.86 15.26
CA GLN A 54 -16.02 -1.37 14.81
C GLN A 54 -17.08 -1.56 15.88
N GLU A 55 -17.06 -2.71 16.54
CA GLU A 55 -17.98 -3.00 17.64
C GLU A 55 -17.83 -1.97 18.76
N GLU A 56 -16.60 -1.64 19.13
CA GLU A 56 -16.35 -0.62 20.14
C GLU A 56 -16.85 0.76 19.69
N MET A 57 -16.63 1.11 18.43
CA MET A 57 -17.09 2.38 17.87
C MET A 57 -18.62 2.50 17.92
N PHE A 58 -19.32 1.42 17.66
CA PHE A 58 -20.78 1.42 17.61
C PHE A 58 -21.44 1.24 18.98
N ARG A 59 -20.66 0.97 20.02
CA ARG A 59 -21.20 0.69 21.36
C ARG A 59 -22.17 1.77 21.84
N ASP A 60 -21.81 3.02 21.63
CA ASP A 60 -22.62 4.15 22.07
C ASP A 60 -23.90 4.35 21.25
N TYR A 61 -23.94 3.79 20.04
CA TYR A 61 -25.08 3.91 19.15
C TYR A 61 -26.07 2.76 19.29
N ILE A 62 -25.68 1.70 20.02
CA ILE A 62 -26.53 0.53 20.22
C ILE A 62 -27.06 0.55 21.64
N SER A 63 -28.35 0.88 21.74
CA SER A 63 -29.03 0.93 23.01
C SER A 63 -30.35 0.18 22.92
N GLY A 64 -30.89 -0.19 24.08
CA GLY A 64 -32.18 -0.80 24.18
C GLY A 64 -32.15 -2.33 24.17
N TRP A 65 -33.33 -2.90 24.01
CA TRP A 65 -33.56 -4.33 24.11
C TRP A 65 -33.35 -5.03 22.76
N GLY A 66 -32.98 -6.29 22.83
CA GLY A 66 -32.86 -7.13 21.66
C GLY A 66 -31.43 -7.59 21.38
N ASN A 67 -31.26 -8.26 20.24
CA ASN A 67 -29.99 -8.87 19.84
C ASN A 67 -28.99 -7.80 19.40
N LYS A 68 -27.96 -7.58 20.19
CA LYS A 68 -26.94 -6.56 19.91
C LYS A 68 -26.11 -6.90 18.68
N ASP A 69 -25.81 -8.19 18.45
CA ASP A 69 -25.05 -8.61 17.28
C ASP A 69 -25.75 -8.26 15.98
N LYS A 70 -27.09 -8.43 15.96
CA LYS A 70 -27.91 -8.08 14.81
C LYS A 70 -27.87 -6.57 14.55
N LYS A 71 -27.89 -5.78 15.62
CA LYS A 71 -27.80 -4.31 15.53
C LYS A 71 -26.44 -3.87 15.03
N TYR A 72 -25.35 -4.46 15.53
CA TYR A 72 -24.00 -4.21 15.05
C TYR A 72 -23.87 -4.52 13.57
N TRP A 73 -24.36 -5.68 13.15
CA TRP A 73 -24.30 -6.11 11.76
C TRP A 73 -25.02 -5.13 10.83
N ARG A 74 -26.17 -4.65 11.26
CA ARG A 74 -26.96 -3.69 10.49
C ARG A 74 -26.22 -2.37 10.32
N LEU A 75 -25.62 -1.85 11.40
CA LEU A 75 -24.83 -0.63 11.36
C LEU A 75 -23.58 -0.80 10.50
N TYR A 76 -22.91 -1.93 10.66
CA TYR A 76 -21.71 -2.22 9.89
C TYR A 76 -22.00 -2.27 8.39
N ARG A 77 -23.05 -2.96 7.99
CA ARG A 77 -23.44 -3.03 6.58
C ARG A 77 -23.76 -1.65 6.02
N LYS A 78 -24.50 -0.86 6.76
CA LYS A 78 -24.86 0.50 6.32
C LYS A 78 -23.63 1.37 6.16
N GLN A 79 -22.75 1.36 7.14
CA GLN A 79 -21.54 2.15 7.11
C GLN A 79 -20.61 1.71 5.99
N PHE A 80 -20.45 0.41 5.82
CA PHE A 80 -19.60 -0.13 4.76
C PHE A 80 -20.09 0.31 3.38
N SER A 81 -21.40 0.16 3.14
CA SER A 81 -22.00 0.56 1.87
C SER A 81 -21.81 2.04 1.59
N GLN A 82 -22.03 2.89 2.59
CA GLN A 82 -21.88 4.35 2.43
C GLN A 82 -20.43 4.72 2.14
N LYS A 83 -19.48 4.16 2.88
CA LYS A 83 -18.07 4.45 2.69
C LYS A 83 -17.56 3.96 1.35
N LEU A 84 -18.04 2.79 0.91
CA LEU A 84 -17.68 2.26 -0.39
C LEU A 84 -18.19 3.15 -1.52
N GLN A 85 -19.47 3.55 -1.47
CA GLN A 85 -20.05 4.44 -2.47
C GLN A 85 -19.36 5.80 -2.55
N ARG A 86 -18.97 6.35 -1.41
CA ARG A 86 -18.28 7.64 -1.33
C ARG A 86 -16.79 7.54 -1.57
N LYS A 87 -16.28 6.35 -1.83
CA LYS A 87 -14.87 6.07 -2.04
C LYS A 87 -14.00 6.48 -0.84
N GLU A 88 -14.55 6.44 0.35
CA GLU A 88 -13.82 6.78 1.57
C GLU A 88 -12.71 5.77 1.86
N TYR A 89 -12.96 4.48 1.61
CA TYR A 89 -11.93 3.46 1.77
C TYR A 89 -10.77 3.66 0.81
N HIS A 90 -11.07 4.08 -0.42
CA HIS A 90 -10.04 4.38 -1.42
C HIS A 90 -9.13 5.51 -0.96
N ARG A 91 -9.73 6.59 -0.45
CA ARG A 91 -8.97 7.74 0.04
C ARG A 91 -8.18 7.39 1.30
N GLN A 92 -8.77 6.59 2.17
CA GLN A 92 -8.13 6.14 3.40
C GLN A 92 -6.89 5.30 3.09
N PHE A 93 -7.03 4.32 2.21
CA PHE A 93 -5.90 3.50 1.78
C PHE A 93 -4.82 4.35 1.09
N ALA A 94 -5.22 5.25 0.21
CA ALA A 94 -4.28 6.13 -0.49
C ALA A 94 -3.49 6.98 0.49
N ALA A 95 -4.13 7.50 1.53
CA ALA A 95 -3.46 8.29 2.56
C ALA A 95 -2.43 7.45 3.33
N LEU A 96 -2.79 6.22 3.70
CA LEU A 96 -1.88 5.30 4.37
C LEU A 96 -0.70 4.92 3.49
N PHE A 97 -0.96 4.68 2.21
CA PHE A 97 0.08 4.35 1.24
C PHE A 97 1.08 5.51 1.09
N ILE A 98 0.59 6.74 1.01
CA ILE A 98 1.44 7.93 0.92
C ILE A 98 2.29 8.07 2.18
N GLU A 99 1.72 7.83 3.36
CA GLU A 99 2.47 7.87 4.61
C GLU A 99 3.60 6.84 4.62
N GLU A 100 3.34 5.63 4.14
CA GLU A 100 4.37 4.59 4.05
C GLU A 100 5.47 4.97 3.06
N LEU A 101 5.10 5.57 1.91
CA LEU A 101 6.08 6.04 0.94
C LEU A 101 7.00 7.10 1.53
N ARG A 102 6.48 7.94 2.41
CA ARG A 102 7.25 8.98 3.09
C ARG A 102 8.02 8.47 4.29
N GLY A 103 7.82 7.21 4.65
CA GLY A 103 8.45 6.62 5.83
C GLY A 103 7.86 7.06 7.16
N LYS A 104 6.70 7.68 7.17
CA LYS A 104 6.07 8.19 8.39
C LYS A 104 5.28 7.13 9.16
N GLY A 105 4.96 6.02 8.52
CA GLY A 105 4.23 4.93 9.14
C GLY A 105 5.10 3.93 9.88
N GLN A 106 6.40 4.16 9.89
CA GLN A 106 7.34 3.31 10.60
C GLN A 106 7.53 3.81 12.05
#